data_b0c80a01d927637a91bf06e80f75e803
#
_entry.id   b0c80a01d927637a91bf06e80f75e803
#
_cell.length_a   1.000
_cell.length_b   1.000
_cell.length_c   1.000
_cell.angle_alpha   90.00
_cell.angle_beta   90.00
_cell.angle_gamma   90.00
#
_symmetry.space_group_name_H-M   'P 1'
#
loop_
_entity.id
_entity.type
_entity.pdbx_description
1 polymer ?
#
loop_
_entity_poly.entity_id
_entity_poly.type
_entity_poly.pdbx_seq_one_letter_code
_entity_poly.pdbx_strand_id
1 'polypeptide(L)'
;MKIQIINGPNINLLGKREPSIYGSVTFEDYLADLRKRYVDVEIDYFQSNIEGEMIDCIQQVGFDVDGIILNAGAYTHTSIALQDAIRSVTSPVIEVHISNAVSYTHLRAHETDQYL
;
A
#
# COMPACT_ATOMS: atom_id res chain seq x y z
N MET A 1 -7.79 5.59 -16.08
CA MET A 1 -6.65 5.49 -15.15
C MET A 1 -6.76 4.23 -14.36
N LYS A 2 -5.66 3.53 -14.21
CA LYS A 2 -5.63 2.25 -13.52
C LYS A 2 -4.66 2.32 -12.35
N ILE A 3 -5.14 2.05 -11.16
CA ILE A 3 -4.36 2.12 -9.93
C ILE A 3 -4.36 0.75 -9.26
N GLN A 4 -3.19 0.30 -8.84
CA GLN A 4 -3.06 -0.92 -8.06
C GLN A 4 -2.78 -0.56 -6.61
N ILE A 5 -3.61 -1.06 -5.70
CA ILE A 5 -3.35 -0.95 -4.27
C ILE A 5 -2.73 -2.26 -3.80
N ILE A 6 -1.62 -2.16 -3.09
CA ILE A 6 -0.95 -3.32 -2.51
C ILE A 6 -0.82 -3.09 -1.02
N ASN A 7 -1.44 -3.93 -0.24
CA ASN A 7 -1.38 -3.87 1.23
C ASN A 7 -0.59 -5.06 1.77
N GLY A 8 0.28 -4.77 2.71
CA GLY A 8 1.16 -5.75 3.33
C GLY A 8 0.61 -6.37 4.60
N PRO A 9 1.52 -6.87 5.44
CA PRO A 9 1.14 -7.68 6.59
C PRO A 9 0.18 -6.99 7.54
N ASN A 10 -0.78 -7.75 7.97
CA ASN A 10 -1.73 -7.38 9.01
C ASN A 10 -2.78 -6.35 8.59
N ILE A 11 -2.70 -5.82 7.38
CA ILE A 11 -3.72 -4.87 6.92
C ILE A 11 -5.06 -5.60 6.73
N ASN A 12 -5.01 -6.90 6.49
CA ASN A 12 -6.22 -7.71 6.43
C ASN A 12 -6.98 -7.76 7.76
N LEU A 13 -6.33 -7.36 8.85
CA LEU A 13 -6.95 -7.32 10.17
C LEU A 13 -7.50 -5.94 10.52
N LEU A 14 -7.41 -4.98 9.62
CA LEU A 14 -7.94 -3.66 9.87
C LEU A 14 -9.44 -3.76 10.13
N GLY A 15 -9.89 -3.11 11.17
CA GLY A 15 -11.27 -3.20 11.62
C GLY A 15 -11.54 -4.31 12.60
N LYS A 16 -10.58 -5.24 12.76
CA LYS A 16 -10.74 -6.38 13.66
C LYS A 16 -9.79 -6.32 14.84
N ARG A 17 -8.62 -5.68 14.67
CA ARG A 17 -7.64 -5.59 15.75
C ARG A 17 -7.70 -4.20 16.35
N GLU A 18 -7.63 -4.12 17.66
CA GLU A 18 -7.53 -2.85 18.37
C GLU A 18 -8.45 -1.75 17.81
N PRO A 19 -9.76 -2.00 17.77
CA PRO A 19 -10.68 -1.02 17.15
C PRO A 19 -10.64 0.35 17.80
N SER A 20 -10.27 0.42 19.07
CA SER A 20 -10.16 1.70 19.78
C SER A 20 -9.02 2.56 19.23
N ILE A 21 -8.06 1.96 18.54
CA ILE A 21 -6.92 2.67 17.98
C ILE A 21 -7.09 2.87 16.48
N TYR A 22 -7.49 1.82 15.78
CA TYR A 22 -7.50 1.84 14.31
C TYR A 22 -8.91 1.95 13.73
N GLY A 23 -9.96 1.92 14.58
CA GLY A 23 -11.32 1.95 14.10
C GLY A 23 -11.83 0.57 13.72
N SER A 24 -13.11 0.48 13.41
CA SER A 24 -13.77 -0.79 13.08
C SER A 24 -14.05 -0.97 11.59
N VAL A 25 -13.65 -0.02 10.76
CA VAL A 25 -13.88 -0.10 9.32
C VAL A 25 -12.82 -1.00 8.72
N THR A 26 -13.23 -2.01 7.95
CA THR A 26 -12.29 -2.89 7.29
C THR A 26 -11.73 -2.21 6.04
N PHE A 27 -10.63 -2.74 5.52
CA PHE A 27 -10.11 -2.19 4.28
C PHE A 27 -11.06 -2.44 3.12
N GLU A 28 -11.76 -3.57 3.13
CA GLU A 28 -12.74 -3.87 2.09
C GLU A 28 -13.85 -2.83 2.05
N ASP A 29 -14.30 -2.37 3.22
CA ASP A 29 -15.30 -1.30 3.30
C ASP A 29 -14.75 0.00 2.74
N TYR A 30 -13.52 0.31 3.08
CA TYR A 30 -12.86 1.52 2.60
C TYR A 30 -12.66 1.47 1.08
N LEU A 31 -12.28 0.30 0.58
CA LEU A 31 -12.08 0.10 -0.85
C LEU A 31 -13.37 0.29 -1.64
N ALA A 32 -14.47 -0.23 -1.10
CA ALA A 32 -15.79 -0.04 -1.73
C ALA A 32 -16.14 1.44 -1.81
N ASP A 33 -15.84 2.19 -0.76
CA ASP A 33 -16.09 3.63 -0.73
C ASP A 33 -15.20 4.37 -1.74
N LEU A 34 -13.93 3.99 -1.84
CA LEU A 34 -13.03 4.59 -2.82
C LEU A 34 -13.54 4.37 -4.25
N ARG A 35 -14.02 3.17 -4.52
CA ARG A 35 -14.51 2.86 -5.86
C ARG A 35 -15.77 3.64 -6.21
N LYS A 36 -16.57 3.97 -5.21
CA LYS A 36 -17.74 4.81 -5.44
C LYS A 36 -17.35 6.26 -5.67
N ARG A 37 -16.33 6.74 -4.98
CA ARG A 37 -15.92 8.14 -5.12
C ARG A 37 -15.12 8.40 -6.37
N TYR A 38 -14.43 7.40 -6.87
CA TYR A 38 -13.55 7.57 -8.04
C TYR A 38 -13.99 6.61 -9.14
N VAL A 39 -15.21 6.81 -9.63
CA VAL A 39 -15.82 5.86 -10.56
C VAL A 39 -15.07 5.73 -11.89
N ASP A 40 -14.30 6.76 -12.25
CA ASP A 40 -13.54 6.72 -13.50
C ASP A 40 -12.15 6.10 -13.33
N VAL A 41 -11.80 5.65 -12.14
CA VAL A 41 -10.51 5.03 -11.88
C VAL A 41 -10.72 3.54 -11.66
N GLU A 42 -9.99 2.73 -12.40
CA GLU A 42 -10.01 1.29 -12.17
C GLU A 42 -9.06 1.01 -11.02
N ILE A 43 -9.58 0.51 -9.91
CA ILE A 43 -8.81 0.25 -8.71
C ILE A 43 -8.75 -1.26 -8.48
N ASP A 44 -7.56 -1.82 -8.62
CA ASP A 44 -7.30 -3.22 -8.32
C ASP A 44 -6.66 -3.33 -6.95
N TYR A 45 -6.88 -4.42 -6.26
CA TYR A 45 -6.45 -4.58 -4.89
C TYR A 45 -5.76 -5.92 -4.68
N PHE A 46 -4.65 -5.90 -3.95
CA PHE A 46 -3.93 -7.10 -3.56
C PHE A 46 -3.45 -6.91 -2.13
N GLN A 47 -3.57 -7.94 -1.32
CA GLN A 47 -3.07 -7.94 0.05
C GLN A 47 -2.33 -9.25 0.30
N SER A 48 -1.17 -9.16 0.96
CA SER A 48 -0.46 -10.36 1.36
C SER A 48 0.38 -10.06 2.60
N ASN A 49 0.55 -11.08 3.43
CA ASN A 49 1.48 -11.02 4.54
C ASN A 49 2.88 -11.46 4.14
N ILE A 50 3.06 -11.86 2.88
CA ILE A 50 4.30 -12.47 2.41
C ILE A 50 5.06 -11.48 1.55
N GLU A 51 6.29 -11.15 1.96
CA GLU A 51 7.10 -10.16 1.28
C GLU A 51 7.28 -10.47 -0.20
N GLY A 52 7.60 -11.72 -0.53
CA GLY A 52 7.83 -12.10 -1.92
C GLY A 52 6.60 -11.94 -2.79
N GLU A 53 5.42 -12.14 -2.23
CA GLU A 53 4.19 -11.96 -2.99
C GLU A 53 3.95 -10.49 -3.31
N MET A 54 4.32 -9.60 -2.40
CA MET A 54 4.22 -8.17 -2.66
C MET A 54 5.18 -7.75 -3.77
N ILE A 55 6.39 -8.29 -3.73
CA ILE A 55 7.39 -8.02 -4.76
C ILE A 55 6.88 -8.52 -6.12
N ASP A 56 6.35 -9.74 -6.15
CA ASP A 56 5.82 -10.30 -7.39
C ASP A 56 4.68 -9.45 -7.95
N CYS A 57 3.82 -8.96 -7.08
CA CYS A 57 2.72 -8.11 -7.51
C CYS A 57 3.24 -6.80 -8.13
N ILE A 58 4.22 -6.16 -7.47
CA ILE A 58 4.83 -4.94 -8.00
C ILE A 58 5.42 -5.18 -9.39
N GLN A 59 6.15 -6.28 -9.55
CA GLN A 59 6.75 -6.60 -10.84
C GLN A 59 5.69 -6.88 -11.90
N GLN A 60 4.60 -7.51 -11.51
CA GLN A 60 3.57 -7.90 -12.43
C GLN A 60 2.81 -6.71 -12.99
N VAL A 61 2.56 -5.70 -12.17
CA VAL A 61 1.75 -4.54 -12.57
C VAL A 61 2.57 -3.29 -12.85
N GLY A 62 3.81 -3.25 -12.40
CA GLY A 62 4.58 -2.02 -12.30
C GLY A 62 5.03 -1.40 -13.62
N PHE A 63 4.74 -2.05 -14.74
CA PHE A 63 5.04 -1.48 -16.06
C PHE A 63 3.75 -1.14 -16.81
N ASP A 64 2.59 -1.43 -16.21
CA ASP A 64 1.33 -1.30 -16.93
C ASP A 64 0.34 -0.33 -16.27
N VAL A 65 0.37 -0.21 -14.94
CA VAL A 65 -0.61 0.64 -14.25
C VAL A 65 -0.13 2.07 -14.20
N ASP A 66 -1.06 2.99 -14.01
CA ASP A 66 -0.72 4.41 -13.90
C ASP A 66 -0.11 4.76 -12.55
N GLY A 67 -0.36 3.96 -11.53
CA GLY A 67 0.27 4.17 -10.23
C GLY A 67 0.02 2.99 -9.30
N ILE A 68 0.90 2.86 -8.33
CA ILE A 68 0.78 1.85 -7.27
C ILE A 68 0.72 2.58 -5.94
N ILE A 69 -0.27 2.23 -5.13
CA ILE A 69 -0.35 2.73 -3.75
C ILE A 69 0.03 1.57 -2.86
N LEU A 70 1.14 1.70 -2.16
CA LEU A 70 1.72 0.61 -1.39
C LEU A 70 1.69 0.92 0.09
N ASN A 71 1.09 0.03 0.86
CA ASN A 71 1.19 0.05 2.31
C ASN A 71 1.93 -1.22 2.72
N ALA A 72 3.23 -1.11 2.89
CA ALA A 72 4.07 -2.28 3.14
C ALA A 72 4.00 -2.78 4.60
N GLY A 73 3.31 -2.05 5.48
CA GLY A 73 3.24 -2.44 6.87
C GLY A 73 4.62 -2.43 7.50
N ALA A 74 4.93 -3.45 8.27
CA ALA A 74 6.21 -3.51 8.95
C ALA A 74 7.39 -3.60 7.98
N TYR A 75 7.18 -4.08 6.78
CA TYR A 75 8.28 -4.16 5.81
C TYR A 75 8.78 -2.79 5.36
N THR A 76 8.05 -1.73 5.63
CA THR A 76 8.51 -0.38 5.34
C THR A 76 9.90 -0.12 5.94
N HIS A 77 10.16 -0.66 7.11
CA HIS A 77 11.41 -0.38 7.82
C HIS A 77 12.48 -1.45 7.58
N THR A 78 12.12 -2.61 7.07
CA THR A 78 13.03 -3.74 7.08
C THR A 78 13.32 -4.33 5.71
N SER A 79 12.49 -4.10 4.71
CA SER A 79 12.65 -4.81 3.46
C SER A 79 13.42 -3.99 2.43
N ILE A 80 14.68 -4.33 2.28
CA ILE A 80 15.51 -3.78 1.21
C ILE A 80 15.04 -4.32 -0.14
N ALA A 81 14.61 -5.59 -0.15
CA ALA A 81 14.14 -6.22 -1.39
C ALA A 81 12.90 -5.52 -1.93
N LEU A 82 11.99 -5.12 -1.05
CA LEU A 82 10.80 -4.42 -1.46
C LEU A 82 11.14 -3.04 -2.02
N GLN A 83 12.08 -2.35 -1.38
CA GLN A 83 12.54 -1.05 -1.87
C GLN A 83 13.20 -1.17 -3.24
N ASP A 84 13.95 -2.24 -3.46
CA ASP A 84 14.56 -2.48 -4.75
C ASP A 84 13.50 -2.74 -5.82
N ALA A 85 12.46 -3.50 -5.50
CA ALA A 85 11.37 -3.76 -6.42
C ALA A 85 10.68 -2.46 -6.84
N ILE A 86 10.45 -1.57 -5.89
CA ILE A 86 9.83 -0.28 -6.17
C ILE A 86 10.64 0.50 -7.20
N ARG A 87 11.97 0.47 -7.05
CA ARG A 87 12.83 1.21 -7.97
C ARG A 87 12.99 0.54 -9.32
N SER A 88 12.60 -0.71 -9.42
CA SER A 88 12.81 -1.50 -10.65
C SER A 88 11.69 -1.33 -11.67
N VAL A 89 10.57 -0.76 -11.29
CA VAL A 89 9.42 -0.63 -12.17
C VAL A 89 9.25 0.81 -12.62
N THR A 90 8.46 1.02 -13.67
CA THR A 90 8.28 2.35 -14.24
C THR A 90 7.06 3.08 -13.68
N SER A 91 6.06 2.35 -13.20
CA SER A 91 4.90 2.99 -12.60
C SER A 91 5.30 3.71 -11.31
N PRO A 92 4.80 4.92 -11.08
CA PRO A 92 5.09 5.59 -9.81
C PRO A 92 4.49 4.84 -8.65
N VAL A 93 5.23 4.78 -7.54
CA VAL A 93 4.80 4.09 -6.35
C VAL A 93 4.71 5.10 -5.21
N ILE A 94 3.53 5.20 -4.61
CA ILE A 94 3.30 6.06 -3.47
C ILE A 94 3.17 5.17 -2.25
N GLU A 95 4.02 5.38 -1.26
CA GLU A 95 3.96 4.61 -0.02
C GLU A 95 3.06 5.33 0.97
N VAL A 96 2.13 4.59 1.54
CA VAL A 96 1.24 5.11 2.56
C VAL A 96 1.37 4.25 3.81
N HIS A 97 1.02 4.84 4.96
CA HIS A 97 1.11 4.13 6.21
C HIS A 97 -0.19 4.31 6.98
N ILE A 98 -0.70 3.21 7.53
CA ILE A 98 -1.82 3.27 8.43
C ILE A 98 -1.22 3.04 9.79
N SER A 99 -1.11 4.08 10.59
CA SER A 99 -0.53 3.97 11.89
C SER A 99 -1.04 5.08 12.77
N ASN A 100 -0.78 4.93 14.05
CA ASN A 100 -1.00 6.01 14.98
C ASN A 100 -0.06 7.14 14.61
N ALA A 101 -0.59 8.33 14.41
CA ALA A 101 0.20 9.46 13.96
C ALA A 101 1.33 9.79 14.92
N VAL A 102 1.15 9.48 16.19
CA VAL A 102 2.18 9.77 17.18
C VAL A 102 3.40 8.88 16.95
N SER A 103 3.20 7.66 16.48
CA SER A 103 4.32 6.73 16.35
C SER A 103 4.96 6.78 14.98
N TYR A 104 4.43 7.61 14.08
CA TYR A 104 5.01 7.56 12.76
C TYR A 104 5.11 8.92 12.22
N THR A 105 6.19 9.55 12.50
CA THR A 105 6.31 10.95 12.17
C THR A 105 7.14 11.23 10.94
N HIS A 106 7.78 10.22 10.34
CA HIS A 106 8.55 10.52 9.15
C HIS A 106 8.18 9.58 8.05
N LEU A 107 8.31 10.05 6.89
CA LEU A 107 8.10 9.28 5.79
C LEU A 107 9.38 9.14 5.16
N ARG A 108 9.61 8.12 4.53
CA ARG A 108 10.76 7.94 3.94
C ARG A 108 10.77 8.57 2.71
N ALA A 109 11.55 9.21 2.39
CA ALA A 109 11.59 9.87 1.35
C ALA A 109 12.05 9.23 0.33
N HIS A 110 11.94 9.02 -0.19
CA HIS A 110 12.01 8.38 -1.07
C HIS A 110 12.74 8.92 -1.89
N GLU A 111 13.52 9.00 -1.59
CA GLU A 111 14.30 9.22 -2.21
C GLU A 111 13.91 9.25 -3.37
N THR A 112 13.26 9.19 -3.55
CA THR A 112 12.77 9.28 -4.57
C THR A 112 11.76 9.87 -4.36
N ASP A 113 11.68 9.98 -3.57
CA ASP A 113 11.01 10.18 -3.24
C ASP A 113 9.89 10.20 -3.00
N GLN A 114 9.51 9.95 -2.67
CA GLN A 114 8.44 9.71 -2.66
C GLN A 114 7.94 9.41 -1.55
N TYR A 115 7.88 10.07 -0.81
CA TYR A 115 7.27 9.85 0.25
C TYR A 115 6.19 10.58 0.30
N LEU A 116 5.51 10.22 0.77
CA LEU A 116 4.40 10.84 1.01
C LEU A 116 4.31 11.32 2.30
#